data_1e1a0b8d188a6ec6a440b0671856a508
#
_entry.id   1e1a0b8d188a6ec6a440b0671856a508
#
_cell.length_a   1.000
_cell.length_b   1.000
_cell.length_c   1.000
_cell.angle_alpha   90.00
_cell.angle_beta   90.00
_cell.angle_gamma   90.00
#
_symmetry.space_group_name_H-M   'P 1'
#
loop_
_entity.id
_entity.type
_entity.pdbx_description
1 polymer ?
#
loop_
_entity_poly.entity_id
_entity_poly.type
_entity_poly.pdbx_seq_one_letter_code
_entity_poly.pdbx_strand_id
1 'polypeptide(L)'
;LRPAYLMVVSDETLAKFGAAQKAKAAAKGAPAERPHGALAGGLRAMGGFAGRNGKLVLAGSAVVLAMSVWGITKIEVNDNPIRWFESSHEIRVADRVINDHFAGSYMAYLQLAPASGAESGDQPFKQPQTLRWIDGLQQHLEQNVDTVGKASGLPDIIKTVHRELLGSEEAFRIPDSPQAVAQTILTYENSHDPDTVWNFATTDYDRANLWLQLNSGDNKDMESVVQAVDAYMADNPPPVELERTWFGLTYINLIWQEKMVTGMAQALLGSFAVVLVLVTVLFRSPSWGLLAMVPLTVTVVTIYGIVGWVGKDYDMPTAVLSSLSLGLAVDYAIHFLARSRQIFARTQSWAQTLPEIYEEPARAITRNIIVLGVGFLPLLASSLVPYQTVGTLISAILVLAGLATLLILPALVGQFPNHLFKKETRHESRTQAPAGGAAAGASRR
;
A
#
# COMPACT_ATOMS: atom_id res chain seq x y z
N LEU A 1 -24.57 19.71 5.26
CA LEU A 1 -24.78 21.02 4.63
C LEU A 1 -26.12 21.15 3.90
N ARG A 2 -26.58 20.18 3.08
CA ARG A 2 -27.87 20.25 2.37
C ARG A 2 -29.10 20.38 3.29
N PRO A 3 -29.27 19.57 4.37
CA PRO A 3 -30.39 19.73 5.28
C PRO A 3 -30.37 21.08 5.98
N ALA A 4 -29.22 21.56 6.42
CA ALA A 4 -29.06 22.87 7.06
C ALA A 4 -29.34 24.02 6.10
N TYR A 5 -28.94 23.92 4.82
CA TYR A 5 -29.28 24.91 3.79
C TYR A 5 -30.78 24.96 3.50
N LEU A 6 -31.46 23.82 3.45
CA LEU A 6 -32.91 23.75 3.26
C LEU A 6 -33.69 24.31 4.43
N MET A 7 -33.14 24.32 5.65
CA MET A 7 -33.75 24.97 6.81
C MET A 7 -33.63 26.51 6.79
N VAL A 8 -32.66 27.04 6.05
CA VAL A 8 -32.41 28.50 5.94
C VAL A 8 -33.16 29.10 4.73
N VAL A 9 -33.53 28.28 3.76
CA VAL A 9 -34.27 28.71 2.56
C VAL A 9 -35.74 28.83 2.91
N SER A 10 -36.35 30.01 2.64
CA SER A 10 -37.76 30.27 2.92
C SER A 10 -38.68 29.28 2.17
N ASP A 11 -39.78 28.88 2.81
CA ASP A 11 -40.81 27.99 2.25
C ASP A 11 -41.34 28.48 0.90
N GLU A 12 -41.36 29.77 0.68
CA GLU A 12 -41.77 30.39 -0.58
C GLU A 12 -40.80 30.11 -1.74
N THR A 13 -39.50 30.08 -1.45
CA THR A 13 -38.47 29.76 -2.43
C THR A 13 -38.46 28.23 -2.73
N LEU A 14 -38.71 27.40 -1.71
CA LEU A 14 -38.88 25.95 -1.88
C LEU A 14 -40.13 25.62 -2.70
N ALA A 15 -41.24 26.30 -2.46
CA ALA A 15 -42.48 26.15 -3.21
C ALA A 15 -42.31 26.58 -4.68
N LYS A 16 -41.59 27.68 -4.96
CA LYS A 16 -41.25 28.11 -6.32
C LYS A 16 -40.37 27.12 -7.07
N PHE A 17 -39.40 26.49 -6.40
CA PHE A 17 -38.58 25.41 -6.98
C PHE A 17 -39.40 24.17 -7.33
N GLY A 18 -40.30 23.73 -6.44
CA GLY A 18 -41.23 22.63 -6.68
C GLY A 18 -42.28 22.94 -7.77
N ALA A 19 -42.80 24.16 -7.79
CA ALA A 19 -43.76 24.61 -8.79
C ALA A 19 -43.15 24.75 -10.19
N ALA A 20 -41.92 25.26 -10.31
CA ALA A 20 -41.18 25.35 -11.56
C ALA A 20 -40.87 23.98 -12.16
N GLN A 21 -40.58 23.00 -11.32
CA GLN A 21 -40.33 21.64 -11.74
C GLN A 21 -41.61 20.90 -12.16
N LYS A 22 -42.73 21.12 -11.44
CA LYS A 22 -44.05 20.62 -11.81
C LYS A 22 -44.58 21.30 -13.08
N ALA A 23 -44.38 22.59 -13.25
CA ALA A 23 -44.77 23.35 -14.46
C ALA A 23 -43.97 22.88 -15.69
N LYS A 24 -42.67 22.60 -15.56
CA LYS A 24 -41.86 22.00 -16.63
C LYS A 24 -42.30 20.56 -16.99
N ALA A 25 -42.74 19.79 -16.02
CA ALA A 25 -43.30 18.43 -16.25
C ALA A 25 -44.68 18.50 -16.91
N ALA A 26 -45.55 19.43 -16.47
CA ALA A 26 -46.86 19.62 -17.03
C ALA A 26 -46.86 20.26 -18.46
N ALA A 27 -45.92 21.18 -18.73
CA ALA A 27 -45.78 21.80 -20.05
C ALA A 27 -45.28 20.84 -21.15
N LYS A 28 -44.77 19.66 -20.77
CA LYS A 28 -44.31 18.61 -21.73
C LYS A 28 -45.35 17.55 -22.05
N GLY A 29 -46.58 17.64 -21.49
CA GLY A 29 -47.70 16.75 -21.89
C GLY A 29 -47.47 15.26 -21.77
N ALA A 30 -46.49 14.80 -20.95
CA ALA A 30 -46.14 13.42 -20.84
C ALA A 30 -46.49 12.84 -19.45
N PRO A 31 -46.99 11.59 -19.36
CA PRO A 31 -47.06 10.88 -18.11
C PRO A 31 -45.67 10.85 -17.52
N ALA A 32 -45.53 10.90 -16.19
CA ALA A 32 -44.28 11.05 -15.43
C ALA A 32 -43.09 10.39 -16.15
N GLU A 33 -42.38 11.17 -16.98
CA GLU A 33 -41.31 10.67 -17.86
C GLU A 33 -40.20 10.12 -17.01
N ARG A 34 -39.93 8.86 -17.18
CA ARG A 34 -38.69 8.20 -16.76
C ARG A 34 -37.54 9.08 -17.23
N PRO A 35 -36.63 9.49 -16.36
CA PRO A 35 -35.57 10.42 -16.72
C PRO A 35 -34.74 9.88 -17.88
N HIS A 36 -34.91 10.45 -19.05
CA HIS A 36 -34.18 10.12 -20.29
C HIS A 36 -32.85 10.89 -20.28
N GLY A 37 -31.80 10.31 -19.71
CA GLY A 37 -30.43 10.77 -19.82
C GLY A 37 -29.53 9.62 -20.22
N ALA A 38 -28.44 9.87 -20.94
CA ALA A 38 -27.48 8.85 -21.36
C ALA A 38 -27.03 7.97 -20.18
N LEU A 39 -26.80 8.57 -19.02
CA LEU A 39 -26.47 7.86 -17.77
C LEU A 39 -27.57 6.87 -17.35
N ALA A 40 -28.84 7.27 -17.40
CA ALA A 40 -29.95 6.39 -17.03
C ALA A 40 -30.11 5.22 -18.00
N GLY A 41 -29.89 5.46 -19.29
CA GLY A 41 -29.88 4.43 -20.32
C GLY A 41 -28.76 3.42 -20.12
N GLY A 42 -27.54 3.88 -19.87
CA GLY A 42 -26.38 3.04 -19.58
C GLY A 42 -26.56 2.19 -18.32
N LEU A 43 -27.07 2.78 -17.24
CA LEU A 43 -27.33 2.05 -15.99
C LEU A 43 -28.41 0.96 -16.17
N ARG A 44 -29.50 1.24 -16.91
CA ARG A 44 -30.51 0.23 -17.21
C ARG A 44 -29.95 -0.91 -18.05
N ALA A 45 -29.12 -0.61 -19.05
CA ALA A 45 -28.45 -1.61 -19.85
C ALA A 45 -27.52 -2.49 -18.99
N MET A 46 -26.76 -1.87 -18.09
CA MET A 46 -25.87 -2.56 -17.14
C MET A 46 -26.65 -3.48 -16.19
N GLY A 47 -27.77 -3.00 -15.62
CA GLY A 47 -28.67 -3.79 -14.78
C GLY A 47 -29.29 -4.96 -15.53
N GLY A 48 -29.77 -4.70 -16.76
CA GLY A 48 -30.30 -5.74 -17.63
C GLY A 48 -29.27 -6.80 -18.02
N PHE A 49 -28.03 -6.39 -18.25
CA PHE A 49 -26.90 -7.31 -18.51
C PHE A 49 -26.57 -8.16 -17.28
N ALA A 50 -26.39 -7.52 -16.11
CA ALA A 50 -26.08 -8.20 -14.86
C ALA A 50 -27.17 -9.20 -14.44
N GLY A 51 -28.44 -8.84 -14.65
CA GLY A 51 -29.59 -9.74 -14.35
C GLY A 51 -29.71 -10.92 -15.31
N ARG A 52 -29.52 -10.71 -16.61
CA ARG A 52 -29.63 -11.77 -17.62
C ARG A 52 -28.40 -12.67 -17.66
N ASN A 53 -27.21 -12.10 -17.51
CA ASN A 53 -25.94 -12.80 -17.69
C ASN A 53 -25.17 -12.93 -16.37
N GLY A 54 -25.85 -13.11 -15.22
CA GLY A 54 -25.22 -13.14 -13.91
C GLY A 54 -24.06 -14.15 -13.80
N LYS A 55 -24.20 -15.35 -14.42
CA LYS A 55 -23.11 -16.34 -14.44
C LYS A 55 -21.90 -15.87 -15.22
N LEU A 56 -22.09 -15.17 -16.34
CA LEU A 56 -21.01 -14.60 -17.13
C LEU A 56 -20.28 -13.49 -16.37
N VAL A 57 -21.03 -12.63 -15.67
CA VAL A 57 -20.45 -11.59 -14.80
C VAL A 57 -19.59 -12.19 -13.70
N LEU A 58 -20.07 -13.25 -13.04
CA LEU A 58 -19.32 -13.93 -11.98
C LEU A 58 -18.09 -14.65 -12.52
N ALA A 59 -18.21 -15.33 -13.67
CA ALA A 59 -17.07 -15.96 -14.33
C ALA A 59 -16.03 -14.94 -14.76
N GLY A 60 -16.45 -13.82 -15.37
CA GLY A 60 -15.56 -12.71 -15.73
C GLY A 60 -14.86 -12.10 -14.51
N SER A 61 -15.60 -11.92 -13.40
CA SER A 61 -15.01 -11.42 -12.14
C SER A 61 -13.99 -12.40 -11.56
N ALA A 62 -14.23 -13.71 -11.67
CA ALA A 62 -13.27 -14.73 -11.23
C ALA A 62 -11.98 -14.71 -12.08
N VAL A 63 -12.11 -14.52 -13.40
CA VAL A 63 -10.94 -14.36 -14.29
C VAL A 63 -10.14 -13.10 -13.93
N VAL A 64 -10.83 -11.96 -13.73
CA VAL A 64 -10.18 -10.71 -13.31
C VAL A 64 -9.45 -10.90 -11.98
N LEU A 65 -10.07 -11.58 -11.00
CA LEU A 65 -9.43 -11.89 -9.73
C LEU A 65 -8.18 -12.77 -9.91
N ALA A 66 -8.25 -13.82 -10.72
CA ALA A 66 -7.10 -14.69 -10.98
C ALA A 66 -5.93 -13.93 -11.62
N MET A 67 -6.23 -13.10 -12.63
CA MET A 67 -5.24 -12.22 -13.24
C MET A 67 -4.67 -11.21 -12.23
N SER A 68 -5.51 -10.68 -11.37
CA SER A 68 -5.08 -9.70 -10.35
C SER A 68 -4.19 -10.35 -9.29
N VAL A 69 -4.51 -11.56 -8.83
CA VAL A 69 -3.65 -12.33 -7.91
C VAL A 69 -2.27 -12.58 -8.56
N TRP A 70 -2.26 -12.94 -9.85
CA TRP A 70 -0.99 -13.06 -10.56
C TRP A 70 -0.23 -11.71 -10.68
N GLY A 71 -0.94 -10.59 -10.88
CA GLY A 71 -0.32 -9.26 -10.86
C GLY A 71 0.30 -8.92 -9.50
N ILE A 72 -0.37 -9.28 -8.41
CA ILE A 72 0.14 -9.04 -7.04
C ILE A 72 1.50 -9.72 -6.81
N THR A 73 1.73 -10.90 -7.40
CA THR A 73 3.04 -11.59 -7.26
C THR A 73 4.21 -10.87 -7.93
N LYS A 74 3.93 -9.84 -8.74
CA LYS A 74 4.93 -9.01 -9.41
C LYS A 74 5.22 -7.70 -8.67
N ILE A 75 4.55 -7.44 -7.56
CA ILE A 75 4.76 -6.21 -6.78
C ILE A 75 6.11 -6.29 -6.09
N GLU A 76 6.96 -5.33 -6.38
CA GLU A 76 8.21 -5.09 -5.67
C GLU A 76 7.96 -4.04 -4.58
N VAL A 77 8.55 -4.27 -3.41
CA VAL A 77 8.48 -3.33 -2.28
C VAL A 77 9.70 -2.44 -2.35
N ASN A 78 9.49 -1.16 -2.63
CA ASN A 78 10.57 -0.21 -2.74
C ASN A 78 10.06 1.22 -2.51
N ASP A 79 10.73 1.98 -1.66
CA ASP A 79 10.39 3.38 -1.39
C ASP A 79 11.67 4.21 -1.26
N ASN A 80 12.04 4.86 -2.35
CA ASN A 80 13.16 5.79 -2.39
C ASN A 80 12.61 7.23 -2.42
N PRO A 81 12.84 8.05 -1.39
CA PRO A 81 12.32 9.42 -1.31
C PRO A 81 12.71 10.32 -2.48
N ILE A 82 13.85 10.07 -3.15
CA ILE A 82 14.25 10.83 -4.34
C ILE A 82 13.29 10.55 -5.51
N ARG A 83 12.71 9.35 -5.60
CA ARG A 83 11.69 8.99 -6.59
C ARG A 83 10.33 9.64 -6.35
N TRP A 84 10.13 10.34 -5.24
CA TRP A 84 8.94 11.15 -5.01
C TRP A 84 8.89 12.40 -5.90
N PHE A 85 10.01 12.79 -6.48
CA PHE A 85 10.09 13.87 -7.45
C PHE A 85 9.98 13.34 -8.88
N GLU A 86 9.44 14.13 -9.80
CA GLU A 86 9.42 13.79 -11.22
C GLU A 86 10.83 13.60 -11.79
N SER A 87 10.97 12.78 -12.81
CA SER A 87 12.27 12.45 -13.41
C SER A 87 13.04 13.66 -13.96
N SER A 88 12.33 14.74 -14.31
CA SER A 88 12.87 16.01 -14.78
C SER A 88 13.24 16.98 -13.66
N HIS A 89 12.88 16.70 -12.43
CA HIS A 89 13.13 17.58 -11.28
C HIS A 89 14.63 17.65 -10.97
N GLU A 90 15.11 18.84 -10.55
CA GLU A 90 16.53 19.10 -10.30
C GLU A 90 17.17 18.09 -9.33
N ILE A 91 16.45 17.70 -8.27
CA ILE A 91 16.92 16.69 -7.31
C ILE A 91 17.17 15.32 -7.99
N ARG A 92 16.26 14.87 -8.88
CA ARG A 92 16.42 13.62 -9.62
C ARG A 92 17.56 13.68 -10.63
N VAL A 93 17.75 14.84 -11.26
CA VAL A 93 18.85 15.07 -12.20
C VAL A 93 20.17 15.09 -11.43
N ALA A 94 20.25 15.81 -10.30
CA ALA A 94 21.45 15.86 -9.47
C ALA A 94 21.84 14.48 -8.92
N ASP A 95 20.87 13.72 -8.39
CA ASP A 95 21.09 12.36 -7.90
C ASP A 95 21.70 11.45 -8.98
N ARG A 96 21.13 11.47 -10.19
CA ARG A 96 21.65 10.69 -11.31
C ARG A 96 23.07 11.11 -11.69
N VAL A 97 23.32 12.42 -11.84
CA VAL A 97 24.64 12.92 -12.24
C VAL A 97 25.71 12.58 -11.20
N ILE A 98 25.38 12.69 -9.90
CA ILE A 98 26.30 12.32 -8.82
C ILE A 98 26.60 10.82 -8.87
N ASN A 99 25.57 9.98 -8.98
CA ASN A 99 25.75 8.53 -8.97
C ASN A 99 26.41 7.98 -10.26
N ASP A 100 26.31 8.69 -11.37
CA ASP A 100 27.00 8.34 -12.63
C ASP A 100 28.49 8.70 -12.64
N HIS A 101 28.94 9.67 -11.82
CA HIS A 101 30.29 10.21 -11.88
C HIS A 101 31.11 10.04 -10.59
N PHE A 102 30.46 9.74 -9.47
CA PHE A 102 31.08 9.55 -8.16
C PHE A 102 30.74 8.18 -7.57
N ALA A 103 31.36 7.84 -6.48
CA ALA A 103 31.19 6.55 -5.81
C ALA A 103 29.77 6.31 -5.24
N GLY A 104 28.93 7.33 -5.21
CA GLY A 104 27.55 7.25 -4.75
C GLY A 104 27.18 8.37 -3.79
N SER A 105 25.89 8.67 -3.74
CA SER A 105 25.32 9.71 -2.86
C SER A 105 24.63 9.15 -1.62
N TYR A 106 24.43 7.85 -1.55
CA TYR A 106 23.77 7.18 -0.44
C TYR A 106 24.78 6.53 0.49
N MET A 107 24.53 6.62 1.79
CA MET A 107 25.47 6.12 2.80
C MET A 107 24.82 5.00 3.63
N ALA A 108 25.55 3.90 3.78
CA ALA A 108 25.30 2.88 4.77
C ALA A 108 26.56 2.66 5.61
N TYR A 109 26.39 2.27 6.85
CA TYR A 109 27.46 2.05 7.79
C TYR A 109 27.36 0.66 8.38
N LEU A 110 28.49 -0.04 8.39
CA LEU A 110 28.62 -1.36 8.97
C LEU A 110 29.59 -1.32 10.15
N GLN A 111 29.06 -1.44 11.36
CA GLN A 111 29.87 -1.64 12.56
C GLN A 111 30.22 -3.10 12.71
N LEU A 112 31.49 -3.37 12.99
CA LEU A 112 32.01 -4.67 13.37
C LEU A 112 32.50 -4.61 14.81
N ALA A 113 32.13 -5.60 15.63
CA ALA A 113 32.55 -5.74 17.01
C ALA A 113 32.81 -7.23 17.32
N PRO A 114 33.69 -7.61 18.26
CA PRO A 114 33.79 -8.97 18.71
C PRO A 114 32.46 -9.49 19.25
N ALA A 115 32.12 -10.73 18.91
CA ALA A 115 30.90 -11.35 19.42
C ALA A 115 30.96 -11.50 20.94
N SER A 116 29.80 -11.42 21.59
CA SER A 116 29.71 -11.52 23.04
C SER A 116 30.24 -12.88 23.53
N GLY A 117 31.36 -12.86 24.24
CA GLY A 117 32.04 -14.08 24.71
C GLY A 117 33.15 -14.63 23.77
N ALA A 118 33.42 -13.97 22.65
CA ALA A 118 34.56 -14.31 21.82
C ALA A 118 35.87 -14.01 22.58
N GLU A 119 36.83 -14.92 22.47
CA GLU A 119 38.23 -14.66 22.91
C GLU A 119 38.85 -13.65 21.93
N SER A 120 38.50 -12.39 22.05
CA SER A 120 39.18 -11.29 21.37
C SER A 120 40.36 -10.87 22.23
N GLY A 121 41.54 -10.91 21.69
CA GLY A 121 42.70 -10.27 22.33
C GLY A 121 42.46 -8.79 22.54
N ASP A 122 43.31 -8.14 23.33
CA ASP A 122 43.27 -6.68 23.52
C ASP A 122 43.41 -6.00 22.14
N GLN A 123 42.50 -5.03 21.84
CA GLN A 123 42.48 -4.24 20.61
C GLN A 123 42.43 -5.08 19.29
N PRO A 124 41.37 -5.83 19.05
CA PRO A 124 41.29 -6.77 17.90
C PRO A 124 41.42 -6.06 16.54
N PHE A 125 41.01 -4.80 16.43
CA PHE A 125 41.10 -4.02 15.19
C PHE A 125 42.49 -3.35 14.98
N LYS A 126 43.47 -3.58 15.85
CA LYS A 126 44.90 -3.33 15.59
C LYS A 126 45.66 -4.56 15.09
N GLN A 127 45.00 -5.71 15.03
CA GLN A 127 45.65 -6.95 14.56
C GLN A 127 45.72 -6.95 13.02
N PRO A 128 46.90 -7.22 12.42
CA PRO A 128 47.03 -7.22 10.95
C PRO A 128 46.09 -8.19 10.25
N GLN A 129 45.77 -9.32 10.87
CA GLN A 129 44.88 -10.35 10.28
C GLN A 129 43.43 -9.82 10.17
N THR A 130 42.93 -9.16 11.22
CA THR A 130 41.59 -8.56 11.22
C THR A 130 41.50 -7.44 10.21
N LEU A 131 42.52 -6.58 10.13
CA LEU A 131 42.58 -5.49 9.17
C LEU A 131 42.63 -5.99 7.73
N ARG A 132 43.38 -7.05 7.43
CA ARG A 132 43.42 -7.69 6.09
C ARG A 132 42.09 -8.31 5.74
N TRP A 133 41.39 -8.90 6.69
CA TRP A 133 40.08 -9.45 6.49
C TRP A 133 39.06 -8.35 6.13
N ILE A 134 39.09 -7.19 6.85
CA ILE A 134 38.25 -6.03 6.54
C ILE A 134 38.59 -5.46 5.15
N ASP A 135 39.90 -5.35 4.83
CA ASP A 135 40.35 -4.88 3.51
C ASP A 135 39.83 -5.82 2.39
N GLY A 136 39.87 -7.14 2.62
CA GLY A 136 39.28 -8.11 1.72
C GLY A 136 37.78 -7.97 1.55
N LEU A 137 37.02 -7.69 2.65
CA LEU A 137 35.59 -7.41 2.58
C LEU A 137 35.31 -6.13 1.77
N GLN A 138 36.07 -5.04 2.00
CA GLN A 138 35.93 -3.80 1.24
C GLN A 138 36.12 -4.05 -0.26
N GLN A 139 37.20 -4.72 -0.64
CA GLN A 139 37.49 -5.06 -2.05
C GLN A 139 36.43 -5.97 -2.65
N HIS A 140 35.94 -6.96 -1.90
CA HIS A 140 34.88 -7.85 -2.37
C HIS A 140 33.59 -7.06 -2.68
N LEU A 141 33.19 -6.16 -1.79
CA LEU A 141 31.98 -5.34 -1.97
C LEU A 141 32.12 -4.40 -3.18
N GLU A 142 33.27 -3.72 -3.32
CA GLU A 142 33.51 -2.83 -4.46
C GLU A 142 33.57 -3.55 -5.81
N GLN A 143 34.01 -4.81 -5.86
CA GLN A 143 34.19 -5.55 -7.10
C GLN A 143 32.98 -6.41 -7.49
N ASN A 144 32.18 -6.84 -6.54
CA ASN A 144 31.14 -7.85 -6.78
C ASN A 144 29.71 -7.35 -6.49
N VAL A 145 29.57 -6.13 -5.96
CA VAL A 145 28.25 -5.55 -5.67
C VAL A 145 28.09 -4.22 -6.41
N ASP A 146 27.39 -4.24 -7.54
CA ASP A 146 27.26 -3.09 -8.45
C ASP A 146 26.75 -1.82 -7.76
N THR A 147 26.00 -1.96 -6.67
CA THR A 147 25.46 -0.85 -5.89
C THR A 147 26.53 -0.17 -5.03
N VAL A 148 27.63 -0.84 -4.69
CA VAL A 148 28.69 -0.30 -3.86
C VAL A 148 29.73 0.39 -4.73
N GLY A 149 29.74 1.70 -4.71
CA GLY A 149 30.75 2.47 -5.45
C GLY A 149 32.06 2.63 -4.67
N LYS A 150 32.00 2.66 -3.32
CA LYS A 150 33.19 2.74 -2.47
C LYS A 150 32.92 2.18 -1.07
N ALA A 151 33.86 1.41 -0.57
CA ALA A 151 33.90 1.00 0.83
C ALA A 151 35.14 1.59 1.50
N SER A 152 34.95 2.32 2.60
CA SER A 152 36.05 2.98 3.31
C SER A 152 36.07 2.56 4.77
N GLY A 153 37.27 2.38 5.32
CA GLY A 153 37.45 1.92 6.69
C GLY A 153 38.84 2.19 7.25
N LEU A 154 39.08 1.71 8.46
CA LEU A 154 40.40 1.80 9.11
C LEU A 154 41.56 1.27 8.26
N PRO A 155 41.41 0.18 7.46
CA PRO A 155 42.45 -0.31 6.56
C PRO A 155 42.98 0.75 5.59
N ASP A 156 42.11 1.64 5.08
CA ASP A 156 42.51 2.65 4.09
C ASP A 156 43.45 3.71 4.72
N ILE A 157 43.15 4.12 5.95
CA ILE A 157 44.04 5.03 6.72
C ILE A 157 45.40 4.37 6.94
N ILE A 158 45.40 3.11 7.40
CA ILE A 158 46.62 2.40 7.71
C ILE A 158 47.47 2.15 6.44
N LYS A 159 46.87 1.76 5.33
CA LYS A 159 47.60 1.57 4.04
C LYS A 159 48.22 2.89 3.57
N THR A 160 47.43 3.99 3.63
CA THR A 160 47.89 5.32 3.21
C THR A 160 49.05 5.80 4.06
N VAL A 161 48.95 5.77 5.37
CA VAL A 161 49.98 6.21 6.27
C VAL A 161 51.23 5.32 6.16
N HIS A 162 51.09 4.03 6.02
CA HIS A 162 52.20 3.08 5.84
C HIS A 162 52.97 3.38 4.54
N ARG A 163 52.27 3.69 3.44
CA ARG A 163 52.88 4.10 2.19
C ARG A 163 53.67 5.41 2.35
N GLU A 164 53.07 6.40 2.99
CA GLU A 164 53.75 7.70 3.21
C GLU A 164 54.98 7.60 4.12
N LEU A 165 54.91 6.77 5.16
CA LEU A 165 56.05 6.52 6.07
C LEU A 165 57.24 5.85 5.36
N LEU A 166 56.99 4.95 4.45
CA LEU A 166 58.03 4.21 3.73
C LEU A 166 58.44 4.85 2.41
N GLY A 167 57.64 5.81 1.90
CA GLY A 167 57.91 6.50 0.64
C GLY A 167 57.86 5.62 -0.60
N SER A 168 57.11 4.50 -0.56
CA SER A 168 57.04 3.53 -1.64
C SER A 168 55.60 3.10 -1.91
N GLU A 169 55.18 3.05 -3.17
CA GLU A 169 53.87 2.52 -3.56
C GLU A 169 53.67 1.06 -3.18
N GLU A 170 54.72 0.27 -3.12
CA GLU A 170 54.66 -1.13 -2.68
C GLU A 170 54.24 -1.27 -1.20
N ALA A 171 54.40 -0.19 -0.42
CA ALA A 171 53.98 -0.14 0.97
C ALA A 171 52.49 0.22 1.16
N PHE A 172 51.73 0.42 0.09
CA PHE A 172 50.25 0.58 0.17
C PHE A 172 49.59 -0.76 0.53
N ARG A 173 49.81 -1.22 1.73
CA ARG A 173 49.33 -2.50 2.29
C ARG A 173 49.27 -2.45 3.82
N ILE A 174 48.51 -3.35 4.42
CA ILE A 174 48.51 -3.53 5.86
C ILE A 174 49.88 -4.04 6.32
N PRO A 175 50.54 -3.42 7.31
CA PRO A 175 51.77 -3.88 7.91
C PRO A 175 51.68 -5.33 8.44
N ASP A 176 52.83 -6.06 8.46
CA ASP A 176 52.82 -7.49 8.80
C ASP A 176 52.79 -7.73 10.33
N SER A 177 53.22 -6.78 11.16
CA SER A 177 53.27 -6.94 12.61
C SER A 177 52.30 -5.99 13.34
N PRO A 178 51.72 -6.39 14.47
CA PRO A 178 50.88 -5.52 15.30
C PRO A 178 51.58 -4.26 15.75
N GLN A 179 52.92 -4.31 15.99
CA GLN A 179 53.72 -3.16 16.39
C GLN A 179 53.82 -2.14 15.26
N ALA A 180 53.97 -2.59 14.01
CA ALA A 180 54.00 -1.68 12.86
C ALA A 180 52.64 -1.06 12.60
N VAL A 181 51.53 -1.80 12.76
CA VAL A 181 50.18 -1.25 12.72
C VAL A 181 49.98 -0.19 13.80
N ALA A 182 50.36 -0.50 15.05
CA ALA A 182 50.22 0.45 16.16
C ALA A 182 51.06 1.75 15.92
N GLN A 183 52.25 1.60 15.35
CA GLN A 183 53.13 2.77 15.02
C GLN A 183 52.47 3.60 13.88
N THR A 184 51.88 2.97 12.90
CA THR A 184 51.19 3.63 11.79
C THR A 184 49.98 4.40 12.32
N ILE A 185 49.17 3.83 13.18
CA ILE A 185 48.05 4.46 13.83
C ILE A 185 48.49 5.65 14.68
N LEU A 186 49.51 5.46 15.54
CA LEU A 186 50.05 6.51 16.37
C LEU A 186 50.62 7.70 15.54
N THR A 187 51.18 7.40 14.37
CA THR A 187 51.64 8.46 13.45
C THR A 187 50.46 9.29 12.92
N TYR A 188 49.32 8.60 12.59
CA TYR A 188 48.15 9.30 12.18
C TYR A 188 47.51 10.13 13.30
N GLU A 189 47.40 9.56 14.50
CA GLU A 189 46.87 10.25 15.69
C GLU A 189 47.67 11.51 16.05
N ASN A 190 48.98 11.58 15.68
CA ASN A 190 49.83 12.76 15.85
C ASN A 190 49.85 13.65 14.58
N SER A 191 49.04 13.41 13.58
CA SER A 191 48.97 14.19 12.35
C SER A 191 48.11 15.44 12.52
N HIS A 192 47.92 16.18 11.42
CA HIS A 192 47.13 17.39 11.39
C HIS A 192 45.64 17.19 11.65
N ASP A 193 45.06 15.99 11.27
CA ASP A 193 43.67 15.67 11.42
C ASP A 193 43.48 14.29 12.08
N PRO A 194 43.80 14.20 13.39
CA PRO A 194 43.72 12.93 14.11
C PRO A 194 42.30 12.39 14.28
N ASP A 195 41.31 13.30 14.31
CA ASP A 195 39.92 12.96 14.66
C ASP A 195 39.23 12.09 13.58
N THR A 196 39.72 12.12 12.36
CA THR A 196 39.17 11.32 11.27
C THR A 196 39.22 9.81 11.52
N VAL A 197 40.22 9.31 12.30
CA VAL A 197 40.29 7.88 12.65
C VAL A 197 39.08 7.42 13.46
N TRP A 198 38.50 8.32 14.27
CA TRP A 198 37.33 8.01 15.12
C TRP A 198 36.03 7.85 14.34
N ASN A 199 36.03 8.13 13.06
CA ASN A 199 34.95 7.76 12.16
C ASN A 199 34.94 6.27 11.85
N PHE A 200 36.11 5.60 11.94
CA PHE A 200 36.33 4.23 11.51
C PHE A 200 36.67 3.27 12.64
N ALA A 201 37.02 3.75 13.82
CA ALA A 201 37.30 2.94 14.99
C ALA A 201 36.97 3.67 16.29
N THR A 202 36.69 2.92 17.35
CA THR A 202 36.61 3.44 18.72
C THR A 202 37.99 3.74 19.27
N THR A 203 38.08 4.56 20.32
CA THR A 203 39.35 4.94 20.94
C THR A 203 40.16 3.81 21.53
N ASP A 204 39.51 2.76 21.95
CA ASP A 204 40.08 1.51 22.45
C ASP A 204 40.26 0.43 21.36
N TYR A 205 39.86 0.73 20.11
CA TYR A 205 39.95 -0.17 18.96
C TYR A 205 39.28 -1.54 19.17
N ASP A 206 38.20 -1.53 19.95
CA ASP A 206 37.33 -2.70 20.15
C ASP A 206 36.21 -2.82 19.10
N ARG A 207 35.96 -1.74 18.34
CA ARG A 207 34.98 -1.69 17.25
C ARG A 207 35.55 -0.99 16.04
N ALA A 208 35.16 -1.46 14.87
CA ALA A 208 35.44 -0.82 13.60
C ALA A 208 34.14 -0.49 12.85
N ASN A 209 34.19 0.57 12.06
CA ASN A 209 33.10 1.02 11.24
C ASN A 209 33.52 1.10 9.77
N LEU A 210 32.74 0.51 8.87
CA LEU A 210 32.92 0.66 7.44
C LEU A 210 31.86 1.62 6.90
N TRP A 211 32.28 2.54 6.09
CA TRP A 211 31.44 3.47 5.35
C TRP A 211 31.28 2.96 3.94
N LEU A 212 30.03 2.67 3.57
CA LEU A 212 29.67 2.18 2.24
C LEU A 212 28.95 3.32 1.50
N GLN A 213 29.56 3.81 0.44
CA GLN A 213 28.94 4.73 -0.51
C GLN A 213 28.23 3.90 -1.58
N LEU A 214 26.91 4.13 -1.70
CA LEU A 214 26.04 3.41 -2.60
C LEU A 214 25.57 4.35 -3.72
N ASN A 215 25.48 3.83 -4.94
CA ASN A 215 24.97 4.57 -6.09
C ASN A 215 23.44 4.51 -6.21
N SER A 216 22.77 3.79 -5.31
CA SER A 216 21.32 3.65 -5.25
C SER A 216 20.82 3.72 -3.80
N GLY A 217 19.70 4.41 -3.60
CA GLY A 217 18.97 4.45 -2.33
C GLY A 217 17.77 3.51 -2.29
N ASP A 218 17.65 2.60 -3.25
CA ASP A 218 16.57 1.62 -3.32
C ASP A 218 16.76 0.55 -2.24
N ASN A 219 15.68 0.14 -1.62
CA ASN A 219 15.72 -0.79 -0.50
C ASN A 219 16.21 -2.19 -0.91
N LYS A 220 15.84 -2.64 -2.11
CA LYS A 220 16.32 -3.91 -2.68
C LYS A 220 17.83 -3.92 -2.90
N ASP A 221 18.40 -2.77 -3.25
CA ASP A 221 19.83 -2.63 -3.47
C ASP A 221 20.58 -2.66 -2.14
N MET A 222 20.06 -1.98 -1.11
CA MET A 222 20.60 -2.09 0.26
C MET A 222 20.48 -3.50 0.82
N GLU A 223 19.40 -4.22 0.55
CA GLU A 223 19.23 -5.62 0.94
C GLU A 223 20.30 -6.52 0.29
N SER A 224 20.60 -6.28 -1.00
CA SER A 224 21.66 -7.03 -1.71
C SER A 224 23.03 -6.80 -1.08
N VAL A 225 23.33 -5.59 -0.62
CA VAL A 225 24.57 -5.27 0.11
C VAL A 225 24.63 -6.03 1.43
N VAL A 226 23.54 -6.06 2.20
CA VAL A 226 23.47 -6.84 3.45
C VAL A 226 23.73 -8.31 3.19
N GLN A 227 23.07 -8.88 2.17
CA GLN A 227 23.25 -10.30 1.80
C GLN A 227 24.67 -10.59 1.32
N ALA A 228 25.31 -9.68 0.59
CA ALA A 228 26.69 -9.84 0.13
C ALA A 228 27.68 -9.87 1.29
N VAL A 229 27.50 -9.00 2.31
CA VAL A 229 28.31 -9.03 3.54
C VAL A 229 28.12 -10.35 4.28
N ASP A 230 26.88 -10.84 4.40
CA ASP A 230 26.57 -12.10 5.07
C ASP A 230 27.21 -13.29 4.37
N ALA A 231 27.14 -13.32 3.04
CA ALA A 231 27.77 -14.36 2.22
C ALA A 231 29.30 -14.32 2.37
N TYR A 232 29.90 -13.13 2.28
CA TYR A 232 31.35 -12.99 2.46
C TYR A 232 31.82 -13.49 3.85
N MET A 233 31.08 -13.11 4.93
CA MET A 233 31.40 -13.55 6.29
C MET A 233 31.28 -15.09 6.46
N ALA A 234 30.32 -15.70 5.78
CA ALA A 234 30.12 -17.15 5.80
C ALA A 234 31.24 -17.90 5.03
N ASP A 235 31.63 -17.40 3.86
CA ASP A 235 32.65 -18.00 3.00
C ASP A 235 34.07 -17.69 3.48
N ASN A 236 34.27 -16.56 4.15
CA ASN A 236 35.57 -16.10 4.67
C ASN A 236 35.44 -15.78 6.16
N PRO A 237 35.46 -16.76 7.05
CA PRO A 237 35.33 -16.52 8.49
C PRO A 237 36.37 -15.54 9.00
N PRO A 238 35.97 -14.49 9.78
CA PRO A 238 36.89 -13.54 10.32
C PRO A 238 37.86 -14.21 11.36
N PRO A 239 39.06 -13.68 11.54
CA PRO A 239 40.03 -14.23 12.48
C PRO A 239 39.57 -14.24 13.94
N VAL A 240 38.64 -13.35 14.28
CA VAL A 240 37.92 -13.28 15.55
C VAL A 240 36.46 -13.29 15.22
N GLU A 241 35.66 -14.01 15.98
CA GLU A 241 34.21 -14.03 15.78
C GLU A 241 33.65 -12.60 15.92
N LEU A 242 33.07 -12.05 14.83
CA LEU A 242 32.56 -10.68 14.77
C LEU A 242 31.05 -10.64 14.66
N GLU A 243 30.44 -9.78 15.48
CA GLU A 243 29.07 -9.34 15.30
C GLU A 243 29.05 -8.12 14.38
N ARG A 244 28.03 -8.03 13.53
CA ARG A 244 27.78 -6.91 12.64
C ARG A 244 26.53 -6.14 13.03
N THR A 245 26.60 -4.83 12.98
CA THR A 245 25.47 -3.94 13.20
C THR A 245 25.40 -2.91 12.09
N TRP A 246 24.27 -2.88 11.39
CA TRP A 246 24.03 -1.91 10.33
C TRP A 246 23.37 -0.64 10.88
N PHE A 247 23.72 0.51 10.30
CA PHE A 247 23.08 1.79 10.59
C PHE A 247 23.20 2.75 9.40
N GLY A 248 22.66 3.97 9.55
CA GLY A 248 22.60 4.97 8.48
C GLY A 248 21.22 5.02 7.81
N LEU A 249 20.96 6.12 7.10
CA LEU A 249 19.63 6.41 6.54
C LEU A 249 19.16 5.36 5.54
N THR A 250 20.07 4.84 4.70
CA THR A 250 19.73 3.84 3.69
C THR A 250 19.27 2.53 4.36
N TYR A 251 19.97 2.09 5.42
CA TYR A 251 19.57 0.88 6.16
C TYR A 251 18.32 1.10 7.01
N ILE A 252 18.17 2.26 7.65
CA ILE A 252 16.96 2.61 8.40
C ILE A 252 15.75 2.56 7.47
N ASN A 253 15.87 3.05 6.24
CA ASN A 253 14.80 3.01 5.26
C ASN A 253 14.39 1.58 4.91
N LEU A 254 15.35 0.65 4.74
CA LEU A 254 15.09 -0.77 4.53
C LEU A 254 14.26 -1.38 5.67
N ILE A 255 14.70 -1.21 6.92
CA ILE A 255 14.01 -1.75 8.10
C ILE A 255 12.64 -1.09 8.32
N TRP A 256 12.57 0.23 8.13
CA TRP A 256 11.30 0.96 8.25
C TRP A 256 10.27 0.46 7.25
N GLN A 257 10.66 0.23 6.01
CA GLN A 257 9.77 -0.25 4.96
C GLN A 257 9.29 -1.68 5.24
N GLU A 258 10.15 -2.58 5.69
CA GLU A 258 9.77 -3.93 6.10
C GLU A 258 8.68 -3.90 7.20
N LYS A 259 8.89 -3.07 8.22
CA LYS A 259 7.92 -2.88 9.31
C LYS A 259 6.63 -2.22 8.84
N MET A 260 6.73 -1.25 7.94
CA MET A 260 5.59 -0.57 7.34
C MET A 260 4.72 -1.56 6.55
N VAL A 261 5.30 -2.36 5.67
CA VAL A 261 4.55 -3.34 4.86
C VAL A 261 3.83 -4.34 5.74
N THR A 262 4.54 -4.91 6.73
CA THR A 262 3.95 -5.85 7.69
C THR A 262 2.83 -5.20 8.49
N GLY A 263 3.05 -3.98 9.02
CA GLY A 263 2.05 -3.23 9.78
C GLY A 263 0.81 -2.87 8.93
N MET A 264 1.00 -2.45 7.67
CA MET A 264 -0.11 -2.13 6.76
C MET A 264 -0.90 -3.37 6.36
N ALA A 265 -0.26 -4.53 6.16
CA ALA A 265 -0.95 -5.79 5.92
C ALA A 265 -1.82 -6.20 7.12
N GLN A 266 -1.29 -6.08 8.34
CA GLN A 266 -2.05 -6.33 9.57
C GLN A 266 -3.21 -5.33 9.73
N ALA A 267 -2.98 -4.04 9.47
CA ALA A 267 -4.01 -3.01 9.52
C ALA A 267 -5.12 -3.26 8.49
N LEU A 268 -4.77 -3.69 7.27
CA LEU A 268 -5.73 -4.06 6.24
C LEU A 268 -6.62 -5.22 6.70
N LEU A 269 -6.02 -6.31 7.19
CA LEU A 269 -6.76 -7.49 7.68
C LEU A 269 -7.63 -7.14 8.88
N GLY A 270 -7.12 -6.36 9.84
CA GLY A 270 -7.87 -5.88 10.98
C GLY A 270 -9.06 -5.01 10.56
N SER A 271 -8.85 -4.07 9.65
CA SER A 271 -9.91 -3.23 9.10
C SER A 271 -10.97 -4.04 8.35
N PHE A 272 -10.55 -5.06 7.61
CA PHE A 272 -11.47 -6.01 6.95
C PHE A 272 -12.37 -6.73 7.95
N ALA A 273 -11.80 -7.24 9.04
CA ALA A 273 -12.54 -7.90 10.11
C ALA A 273 -13.53 -6.94 10.80
N VAL A 274 -13.09 -5.72 11.13
CA VAL A 274 -13.95 -4.71 11.75
C VAL A 274 -15.10 -4.32 10.84
N VAL A 275 -14.84 -4.06 9.56
CA VAL A 275 -15.88 -3.73 8.57
C VAL A 275 -16.87 -4.89 8.41
N LEU A 276 -16.39 -6.13 8.33
CA LEU A 276 -17.26 -7.33 8.24
C LEU A 276 -18.19 -7.41 9.46
N VAL A 277 -17.68 -7.20 10.66
CA VAL A 277 -18.47 -7.22 11.89
C VAL A 277 -19.51 -6.09 11.87
N LEU A 278 -19.10 -4.86 11.57
CA LEU A 278 -19.99 -3.70 11.51
C LEU A 278 -21.12 -3.90 10.50
N VAL A 279 -20.80 -4.35 9.29
CA VAL A 279 -21.81 -4.58 8.25
C VAL A 279 -22.72 -5.76 8.61
N THR A 280 -22.18 -6.82 9.22
CA THR A 280 -22.97 -7.94 9.75
C THR A 280 -23.97 -7.50 10.81
N VAL A 281 -23.54 -6.66 11.73
CA VAL A 281 -24.42 -6.07 12.76
C VAL A 281 -25.48 -5.16 12.13
N LEU A 282 -25.07 -4.29 11.19
CA LEU A 282 -25.95 -3.37 10.47
C LEU A 282 -27.08 -4.12 9.76
N PHE A 283 -26.77 -5.18 9.04
CA PHE A 283 -27.77 -6.00 8.35
C PHE A 283 -28.40 -7.06 9.22
N ARG A 284 -27.95 -7.26 10.46
CA ARG A 284 -28.37 -8.32 11.40
C ARG A 284 -28.33 -9.72 10.75
N SER A 285 -27.36 -9.94 9.86
CA SER A 285 -27.23 -11.18 9.09
C SER A 285 -25.80 -11.35 8.57
N PRO A 286 -25.11 -12.47 8.93
CA PRO A 286 -23.78 -12.76 8.41
C PRO A 286 -23.73 -12.90 6.87
N SER A 287 -24.76 -13.47 6.28
CA SER A 287 -24.82 -13.65 4.81
C SER A 287 -24.83 -12.31 4.07
N TRP A 288 -25.57 -11.32 4.56
CA TRP A 288 -25.57 -9.98 3.99
C TRP A 288 -24.27 -9.22 4.27
N GLY A 289 -23.66 -9.45 5.44
CA GLY A 289 -22.34 -8.93 5.76
C GLY A 289 -21.28 -9.43 4.80
N LEU A 290 -21.19 -10.75 4.61
CA LEU A 290 -20.27 -11.37 3.64
C LEU A 290 -20.51 -10.89 2.21
N LEU A 291 -21.78 -10.78 1.81
CA LEU A 291 -22.14 -10.30 0.46
C LEU A 291 -21.66 -8.87 0.21
N ALA A 292 -21.74 -8.00 1.21
CA ALA A 292 -21.24 -6.63 1.11
C ALA A 292 -19.73 -6.54 0.97
N MET A 293 -18.99 -7.54 1.49
CA MET A 293 -17.53 -7.58 1.38
C MET A 293 -17.02 -8.00 -0.01
N VAL A 294 -17.86 -8.66 -0.83
CA VAL A 294 -17.44 -9.17 -2.14
C VAL A 294 -16.94 -8.08 -3.10
N PRO A 295 -17.70 -6.99 -3.37
CA PRO A 295 -17.21 -5.92 -4.24
C PRO A 295 -15.93 -5.29 -3.72
N LEU A 296 -15.82 -5.15 -2.41
CA LEU A 296 -14.65 -4.58 -1.72
C LEU A 296 -13.41 -5.45 -1.96
N THR A 297 -13.53 -6.77 -1.72
CA THR A 297 -12.44 -7.72 -1.96
C THR A 297 -11.99 -7.69 -3.42
N VAL A 298 -12.94 -7.74 -4.35
CA VAL A 298 -12.65 -7.69 -5.79
C VAL A 298 -11.91 -6.39 -6.13
N THR A 299 -12.36 -5.25 -5.58
CA THR A 299 -11.74 -3.96 -5.84
C THR A 299 -10.30 -3.89 -5.33
N VAL A 300 -10.08 -4.27 -4.08
CA VAL A 300 -8.75 -4.24 -3.46
C VAL A 300 -7.78 -5.15 -4.22
N VAL A 301 -8.16 -6.40 -4.46
CA VAL A 301 -7.33 -7.36 -5.20
C VAL A 301 -7.05 -6.87 -6.63
N THR A 302 -8.04 -6.27 -7.30
CA THR A 302 -7.87 -5.78 -8.67
C THR A 302 -6.92 -4.59 -8.73
N ILE A 303 -7.02 -3.64 -7.80
CA ILE A 303 -6.13 -2.48 -7.76
C ILE A 303 -4.68 -2.91 -7.54
N TYR A 304 -4.42 -3.79 -6.58
CA TYR A 304 -3.07 -4.30 -6.36
C TYR A 304 -2.56 -5.15 -7.53
N GLY A 305 -3.44 -5.93 -8.15
CA GLY A 305 -3.11 -6.62 -9.39
C GLY A 305 -2.66 -5.65 -10.49
N ILE A 306 -3.36 -4.54 -10.68
CA ILE A 306 -3.00 -3.50 -11.66
C ILE A 306 -1.66 -2.85 -11.29
N VAL A 307 -1.42 -2.52 -10.01
CA VAL A 307 -0.15 -1.96 -9.53
C VAL A 307 1.02 -2.86 -9.92
N GLY A 308 0.90 -4.19 -9.67
CA GLY A 308 1.92 -5.15 -10.06
C GLY A 308 2.09 -5.33 -11.58
N TRP A 309 0.99 -5.27 -12.36
CA TRP A 309 1.07 -5.34 -13.83
C TRP A 309 1.71 -4.11 -14.47
N VAL A 310 1.49 -2.92 -13.90
CA VAL A 310 2.09 -1.67 -14.37
C VAL A 310 3.56 -1.58 -13.94
N GLY A 311 4.02 -2.45 -13.06
CA GLY A 311 5.39 -2.43 -12.53
C GLY A 311 5.64 -1.23 -11.60
N LYS A 312 4.60 -0.76 -10.92
CA LYS A 312 4.75 0.29 -9.91
C LYS A 312 5.14 -0.36 -8.59
N ASP A 313 6.21 0.16 -7.99
CA ASP A 313 6.67 -0.26 -6.67
C ASP A 313 5.58 -0.02 -5.60
N TYR A 314 5.54 -0.92 -4.61
CA TYR A 314 4.73 -0.74 -3.41
C TYR A 314 5.45 0.22 -2.47
N ASP A 315 5.11 1.46 -2.59
CA ASP A 315 5.62 2.59 -1.82
C ASP A 315 4.67 2.99 -0.68
N MET A 316 5.10 3.91 0.18
CA MET A 316 4.29 4.42 1.30
C MET A 316 2.90 4.93 0.86
N PRO A 317 2.74 5.75 -0.19
CA PRO A 317 1.44 6.18 -0.66
C PRO A 317 0.52 5.01 -1.03
N THR A 318 1.03 3.99 -1.72
CA THR A 318 0.27 2.80 -2.10
C THR A 318 -0.15 1.98 -0.87
N ALA A 319 0.74 1.86 0.11
CA ALA A 319 0.47 1.13 1.36
C ALA A 319 -0.66 1.75 2.19
N VAL A 320 -0.66 3.07 2.36
CA VAL A 320 -1.70 3.80 3.12
C VAL A 320 -3.07 3.69 2.45
N LEU A 321 -3.10 3.71 1.12
CA LEU A 321 -4.34 3.60 0.35
C LEU A 321 -5.08 2.28 0.53
N SER A 322 -4.38 1.20 0.92
CA SER A 322 -5.00 -0.09 1.21
C SER A 322 -6.09 0.00 2.28
N SER A 323 -5.78 0.62 3.39
CA SER A 323 -6.73 0.77 4.52
C SER A 323 -7.79 1.84 4.25
N LEU A 324 -7.41 2.94 3.58
CA LEU A 324 -8.33 4.04 3.26
C LEU A 324 -9.40 3.61 2.25
N SER A 325 -9.05 2.80 1.27
CA SER A 325 -9.96 2.30 0.23
C SER A 325 -11.10 1.46 0.78
N LEU A 326 -10.87 0.73 1.88
CA LEU A 326 -11.88 -0.08 2.55
C LEU A 326 -13.11 0.73 2.95
N GLY A 327 -12.90 1.86 3.62
CA GLY A 327 -14.00 2.73 4.07
C GLY A 327 -14.79 3.36 2.93
N LEU A 328 -14.12 3.74 1.85
CA LEU A 328 -14.76 4.38 0.69
C LEU A 328 -15.54 3.38 -0.18
N ALA A 329 -15.04 2.17 -0.33
CA ALA A 329 -15.64 1.16 -1.22
C ALA A 329 -16.83 0.44 -0.59
N VAL A 330 -16.84 0.19 0.72
CA VAL A 330 -17.92 -0.53 1.41
C VAL A 330 -19.24 0.23 1.39
N ASP A 331 -19.20 1.56 1.37
CA ASP A 331 -20.38 2.41 1.41
C ASP A 331 -21.31 2.14 0.21
N TYR A 332 -20.76 1.93 -0.99
CA TYR A 332 -21.55 1.58 -2.17
C TYR A 332 -22.30 0.26 -2.02
N ALA A 333 -21.63 -0.75 -1.45
CA ALA A 333 -22.23 -2.06 -1.21
C ALA A 333 -23.36 -1.98 -0.16
N ILE A 334 -23.14 -1.22 0.93
CA ILE A 334 -24.16 -1.00 1.98
C ILE A 334 -25.40 -0.34 1.38
N HIS A 335 -25.22 0.76 0.64
CA HIS A 335 -26.33 1.47 0.02
C HIS A 335 -27.08 0.61 -1.00
N PHE A 336 -26.36 -0.12 -1.83
CA PHE A 336 -26.98 -1.03 -2.81
C PHE A 336 -27.81 -2.12 -2.12
N LEU A 337 -27.23 -2.81 -1.14
CA LEU A 337 -27.89 -3.93 -0.45
C LEU A 337 -29.06 -3.48 0.42
N ALA A 338 -28.92 -2.36 1.14
CA ALA A 338 -30.01 -1.82 1.94
C ALA A 338 -31.22 -1.44 1.08
N ARG A 339 -31.00 -0.79 -0.07
CA ARG A 339 -32.07 -0.47 -1.01
C ARG A 339 -32.65 -1.70 -1.69
N SER A 340 -31.82 -2.68 -2.04
CA SER A 340 -32.27 -3.95 -2.57
C SER A 340 -33.25 -4.66 -1.63
N ARG A 341 -32.96 -4.68 -0.33
CA ARG A 341 -33.86 -5.26 0.70
C ARG A 341 -35.18 -4.50 0.81
N GLN A 342 -35.12 -3.17 0.85
CA GLN A 342 -36.33 -2.33 0.94
C GLN A 342 -37.26 -2.53 -0.27
N ILE A 343 -36.70 -2.57 -1.47
CA ILE A 343 -37.50 -2.76 -2.70
C ILE A 343 -38.02 -4.19 -2.78
N PHE A 344 -37.19 -5.19 -2.45
CA PHE A 344 -37.61 -6.58 -2.47
C PHE A 344 -38.74 -6.89 -1.48
N ALA A 345 -38.73 -6.27 -0.30
CA ALA A 345 -39.82 -6.42 0.67
C ALA A 345 -41.21 -6.04 0.08
N ARG A 346 -41.24 -5.11 -0.87
CA ARG A 346 -42.46 -4.66 -1.55
C ARG A 346 -42.80 -5.52 -2.79
N THR A 347 -41.78 -5.83 -3.61
CA THR A 347 -41.99 -6.51 -4.91
C THR A 347 -42.03 -8.03 -4.80
N GLN A 348 -41.48 -8.60 -3.75
CA GLN A 348 -41.35 -10.08 -3.53
C GLN A 348 -40.74 -10.85 -4.71
N SER A 349 -40.12 -10.14 -5.68
CA SER A 349 -39.53 -10.73 -6.88
C SER A 349 -38.26 -9.98 -7.27
N TRP A 350 -37.13 -10.71 -7.38
CA TRP A 350 -35.88 -10.12 -7.82
C TRP A 350 -35.94 -9.51 -9.22
N ALA A 351 -36.70 -10.16 -10.12
CA ALA A 351 -36.90 -9.65 -11.48
C ALA A 351 -37.60 -8.31 -11.53
N GLN A 352 -38.45 -7.99 -10.54
CA GLN A 352 -39.10 -6.69 -10.40
C GLN A 352 -38.24 -5.68 -9.60
N THR A 353 -37.50 -6.17 -8.61
CA THR A 353 -36.60 -5.36 -7.75
C THR A 353 -35.46 -4.75 -8.56
N LEU A 354 -34.84 -5.55 -9.41
CA LEU A 354 -33.60 -5.17 -10.11
C LEU A 354 -33.75 -3.93 -11.00
N PRO A 355 -34.76 -3.79 -11.88
CA PRO A 355 -34.94 -2.58 -12.67
C PRO A 355 -35.10 -1.31 -11.81
N GLU A 356 -35.80 -1.40 -10.68
CA GLU A 356 -36.07 -0.28 -9.78
C GLU A 356 -34.80 0.18 -9.07
N ILE A 357 -33.90 -0.76 -8.70
CA ILE A 357 -32.58 -0.41 -8.13
C ILE A 357 -31.78 0.43 -9.12
N TYR A 358 -31.86 0.15 -10.41
CA TYR A 358 -31.10 0.90 -11.42
C TYR A 358 -31.77 2.23 -11.85
N GLU A 359 -32.99 2.50 -11.41
CA GLU A 359 -33.64 3.80 -11.67
C GLU A 359 -33.14 4.89 -10.71
N GLU A 360 -33.09 4.67 -9.42
CA GLU A 360 -32.76 5.68 -8.42
C GLU A 360 -31.52 5.37 -7.59
N PRO A 361 -31.39 4.21 -6.93
CA PRO A 361 -30.22 3.90 -6.10
C PRO A 361 -28.91 3.84 -6.88
N ALA A 362 -28.87 3.13 -8.00
CA ALA A 362 -27.67 3.00 -8.83
C ALA A 362 -27.21 4.36 -9.39
N ARG A 363 -28.17 5.25 -9.71
CA ARG A 363 -27.85 6.61 -10.15
C ARG A 363 -27.22 7.45 -9.04
N ALA A 364 -27.70 7.31 -7.80
CA ALA A 364 -27.11 7.99 -6.66
C ALA A 364 -25.66 7.52 -6.41
N ILE A 365 -25.42 6.20 -6.44
CA ILE A 365 -24.09 5.62 -6.34
C ILE A 365 -23.19 6.15 -7.46
N THR A 366 -23.62 6.08 -8.72
CA THR A 366 -22.81 6.54 -9.86
C THR A 366 -22.47 8.03 -9.77
N ARG A 367 -23.39 8.88 -9.33
CA ARG A 367 -23.11 10.31 -9.10
C ARG A 367 -22.05 10.51 -8.03
N ASN A 368 -22.11 9.73 -6.96
CA ASN A 368 -21.13 9.79 -5.89
C ASN A 368 -19.74 9.35 -6.40
N ILE A 369 -19.66 8.26 -7.17
CA ILE A 369 -18.44 7.81 -7.84
C ILE A 369 -17.83 8.92 -8.70
N ILE A 370 -18.64 9.57 -9.54
CA ILE A 370 -18.16 10.64 -10.42
C ILE A 370 -17.66 11.83 -9.59
N VAL A 371 -18.43 12.30 -8.61
CA VAL A 371 -18.07 13.48 -7.81
C VAL A 371 -16.81 13.22 -7.02
N LEU A 372 -16.70 12.07 -6.36
CA LEU A 372 -15.52 11.75 -5.55
C LEU A 372 -14.33 11.41 -6.45
N GLY A 373 -14.51 10.57 -7.48
CA GLY A 373 -13.43 10.18 -8.38
C GLY A 373 -12.81 11.38 -9.10
N VAL A 374 -13.63 12.27 -9.66
CA VAL A 374 -13.16 13.52 -10.28
C VAL A 374 -12.54 14.46 -9.24
N GLY A 375 -13.05 14.45 -8.00
CA GLY A 375 -12.54 15.28 -6.90
C GLY A 375 -11.09 15.00 -6.53
N PHE A 376 -10.57 13.79 -6.79
CA PHE A 376 -9.17 13.43 -6.54
C PHE A 376 -8.24 13.67 -7.75
N LEU A 377 -8.78 13.85 -8.98
CA LEU A 377 -7.96 14.07 -10.17
C LEU A 377 -7.07 15.33 -10.13
N PRO A 378 -7.43 16.44 -9.45
CA PRO A 378 -6.54 17.60 -9.33
C PRO A 378 -5.17 17.25 -8.70
N LEU A 379 -5.07 16.17 -7.91
CA LEU A 379 -3.79 15.71 -7.36
C LEU A 379 -2.79 15.26 -8.45
N LEU A 380 -3.25 14.94 -9.65
CA LEU A 380 -2.40 14.62 -10.82
C LEU A 380 -1.57 15.82 -11.30
N ALA A 381 -1.98 17.03 -10.97
CA ALA A 381 -1.24 18.25 -11.30
C ALA A 381 -0.13 18.59 -10.29
N SER A 382 0.07 17.76 -9.27
CA SER A 382 1.15 17.94 -8.30
C SER A 382 2.51 17.64 -8.93
N SER A 383 3.55 18.36 -8.51
CA SER A 383 4.95 18.07 -8.85
C SER A 383 5.53 16.86 -8.09
N LEU A 384 4.79 16.33 -7.10
CA LEU A 384 5.20 15.19 -6.29
C LEU A 384 4.45 13.93 -6.71
N VAL A 385 5.20 12.90 -7.10
CA VAL A 385 4.68 11.58 -7.51
C VAL A 385 3.77 10.92 -6.46
N PRO A 386 4.01 11.01 -5.13
CA PRO A 386 3.09 10.51 -4.11
C PRO A 386 1.66 11.05 -4.24
N TYR A 387 1.49 12.34 -4.50
CA TYR A 387 0.16 12.92 -4.70
C TYR A 387 -0.49 12.44 -5.99
N GLN A 388 0.26 12.33 -7.08
CA GLN A 388 -0.22 11.77 -8.35
C GLN A 388 -0.68 10.32 -8.15
N THR A 389 0.10 9.52 -7.40
CA THR A 389 -0.24 8.14 -7.03
C THR A 389 -1.55 8.08 -6.24
N VAL A 390 -1.69 8.91 -5.20
CA VAL A 390 -2.91 8.99 -4.38
C VAL A 390 -4.12 9.37 -5.23
N GLY A 391 -4.00 10.41 -6.06
CA GLY A 391 -5.08 10.88 -6.94
C GLY A 391 -5.53 9.80 -7.92
N THR A 392 -4.59 9.13 -8.57
CA THR A 392 -4.87 8.06 -9.53
C THR A 392 -5.52 6.85 -8.86
N LEU A 393 -4.90 6.34 -7.80
CA LEU A 393 -5.35 5.11 -7.15
C LEU A 393 -6.69 5.28 -6.45
N ILE A 394 -6.93 6.39 -5.72
CA ILE A 394 -8.25 6.63 -5.09
C ILE A 394 -9.34 6.75 -6.17
N SER A 395 -9.10 7.51 -7.24
CA SER A 395 -10.06 7.62 -8.33
C SER A 395 -10.37 6.27 -8.96
N ALA A 396 -9.35 5.45 -9.22
CA ALA A 396 -9.51 4.10 -9.76
C ALA A 396 -10.26 3.17 -8.79
N ILE A 397 -9.93 3.20 -7.50
CA ILE A 397 -10.62 2.41 -6.46
C ILE A 397 -12.10 2.76 -6.41
N LEU A 398 -12.46 4.04 -6.41
CA LEU A 398 -13.86 4.47 -6.37
C LEU A 398 -14.65 4.00 -7.59
N VAL A 399 -14.06 4.11 -8.78
CA VAL A 399 -14.67 3.64 -10.02
C VAL A 399 -14.83 2.11 -10.02
N LEU A 400 -13.77 1.38 -9.67
CA LEU A 400 -13.79 -0.08 -9.62
C LEU A 400 -14.76 -0.60 -8.55
N ALA A 401 -14.79 0.00 -7.36
CA ALA A 401 -15.73 -0.37 -6.30
C ALA A 401 -17.19 -0.16 -6.71
N GLY A 402 -17.46 0.95 -7.38
CA GLY A 402 -18.78 1.21 -7.93
C GLY A 402 -19.18 0.24 -9.01
N LEU A 403 -18.31 -0.05 -9.98
CA LEU A 403 -18.54 -1.03 -11.04
C LEU A 403 -18.71 -2.45 -10.44
N ALA A 404 -17.86 -2.86 -9.53
CA ALA A 404 -17.95 -4.13 -8.82
C ALA A 404 -19.31 -4.25 -8.07
N THR A 405 -19.71 -3.19 -7.36
CA THR A 405 -21.00 -3.15 -6.67
C THR A 405 -22.18 -3.29 -7.63
N LEU A 406 -22.17 -2.51 -8.73
CA LEU A 406 -23.28 -2.48 -9.66
C LEU A 406 -23.34 -3.70 -10.61
N LEU A 407 -22.25 -4.45 -10.79
CA LEU A 407 -22.23 -5.64 -11.65
C LEU A 407 -22.29 -6.94 -10.83
N ILE A 408 -21.46 -7.05 -9.79
CA ILE A 408 -21.29 -8.31 -9.08
C ILE A 408 -22.41 -8.56 -8.08
N LEU A 409 -22.82 -7.54 -7.30
CA LEU A 409 -23.88 -7.74 -6.30
C LEU A 409 -25.22 -8.20 -6.93
N PRO A 410 -25.75 -7.54 -7.98
CA PRO A 410 -26.99 -8.01 -8.59
C PRO A 410 -26.87 -9.43 -9.19
N ALA A 411 -25.67 -9.76 -9.74
CA ALA A 411 -25.42 -11.11 -10.25
C ALA A 411 -25.42 -12.16 -9.13
N LEU A 412 -24.80 -11.87 -7.98
CA LEU A 412 -24.77 -12.76 -6.81
C LEU A 412 -26.15 -12.91 -6.18
N VAL A 413 -26.84 -11.80 -5.91
CA VAL A 413 -28.18 -11.81 -5.32
C VAL A 413 -29.16 -12.56 -6.23
N GLY A 414 -29.03 -12.37 -7.55
CA GLY A 414 -29.86 -13.03 -8.54
C GLY A 414 -29.68 -14.54 -8.63
N GLN A 415 -28.52 -15.09 -8.22
CA GLN A 415 -28.28 -16.54 -8.15
C GLN A 415 -28.94 -17.22 -6.93
N PHE A 416 -29.05 -16.48 -5.81
CA PHE A 416 -29.49 -17.03 -4.53
C PHE A 416 -30.59 -16.22 -3.84
N PRO A 417 -31.64 -15.73 -4.56
CA PRO A 417 -32.64 -14.84 -3.99
C PRO A 417 -33.39 -15.49 -2.83
N ASN A 418 -33.77 -16.77 -2.98
CA ASN A 418 -34.54 -17.52 -1.98
C ASN A 418 -33.77 -17.73 -0.66
N HIS A 419 -32.44 -17.79 -0.71
CA HIS A 419 -31.62 -17.99 0.48
C HIS A 419 -31.43 -16.67 1.24
N LEU A 420 -31.19 -15.58 0.52
CA LEU A 420 -30.92 -14.26 1.07
C LEU A 420 -32.16 -13.62 1.70
N PHE A 421 -33.33 -13.74 1.07
CA PHE A 421 -34.57 -13.08 1.50
C PHE A 421 -35.50 -13.98 2.35
N LYS A 422 -35.10 -15.21 2.68
CA LYS A 422 -35.92 -16.20 3.42
C LYS A 422 -36.46 -15.72 4.78
N LYS A 423 -35.78 -14.74 5.44
CA LYS A 423 -36.23 -14.16 6.72
C LYS A 423 -37.31 -13.08 6.53
N GLU A 424 -37.34 -12.39 5.41
CA GLU A 424 -38.24 -11.27 5.18
C GLU A 424 -39.65 -11.74 4.85
N THR A 425 -39.76 -12.83 4.08
CA THR A 425 -41.09 -13.50 3.82
C THR A 425 -41.72 -14.07 5.07
N ARG A 426 -40.96 -14.42 6.11
CA ARG A 426 -41.48 -15.03 7.36
C ARG A 426 -42.03 -14.01 8.36
N HIS A 427 -41.62 -12.73 8.29
CA HIS A 427 -42.13 -11.66 9.15
C HIS A 427 -43.49 -11.13 8.70
N GLU A 428 -43.73 -11.02 7.39
CA GLU A 428 -45.02 -10.54 6.87
C GLU A 428 -46.13 -11.57 7.02
N SER A 429 -45.82 -12.89 6.88
CA SER A 429 -46.81 -13.96 7.14
C SER A 429 -47.27 -14.03 8.62
N ARG A 430 -46.49 -13.47 9.55
CA ARG A 430 -46.88 -13.36 10.97
C ARG A 430 -47.72 -12.14 11.29
N THR A 431 -47.62 -11.08 10.49
CA THR A 431 -48.38 -9.82 10.68
C THR A 431 -49.71 -9.84 9.95
N GLN A 432 -49.88 -10.74 8.98
CA GLN A 432 -51.14 -10.93 8.21
C GLN A 432 -52.00 -12.13 8.67
N ALA A 433 -51.64 -12.78 9.81
CA ALA A 433 -52.55 -13.75 10.39
C ALA A 433 -53.77 -13.00 10.97
N PRO A 434 -55.00 -13.24 10.44
CA PRO A 434 -56.16 -12.48 10.89
C PRO A 434 -56.43 -12.78 12.35
N ALA A 435 -56.57 -11.75 13.15
CA ALA A 435 -57.12 -11.77 14.51
C ALA A 435 -58.63 -12.07 14.42
N GLY A 436 -58.96 -13.29 13.99
CA GLY A 436 -60.34 -13.74 13.78
C GLY A 436 -60.51 -15.15 14.29
N GLY A 437 -60.81 -15.29 15.56
CA GLY A 437 -61.09 -16.63 16.08
C GLY A 437 -61.25 -16.70 17.61
N ALA A 438 -61.91 -15.73 18.20
CA ALA A 438 -62.32 -15.90 19.61
C ALA A 438 -63.56 -15.04 19.95
N ALA A 439 -64.68 -15.36 19.31
CA ALA A 439 -66.00 -14.89 19.79
C ALA A 439 -67.12 -15.74 19.19
N ALA A 440 -67.25 -17.00 19.61
CA ALA A 440 -68.51 -17.75 19.48
C ALA A 440 -68.48 -18.93 20.49
N GLY A 441 -69.08 -18.73 21.63
CA GLY A 441 -69.27 -19.86 22.57
C GLY A 441 -69.54 -19.51 24.01
N ALA A 442 -70.54 -18.65 24.25
CA ALA A 442 -71.15 -18.56 25.57
C ALA A 442 -72.58 -18.01 25.48
N SER A 443 -73.50 -18.83 25.05
CA SER A 443 -74.96 -18.66 25.30
C SER A 443 -75.60 -20.03 25.30
N ARG A 444 -75.92 -20.51 26.47
CA ARG A 444 -77.00 -21.37 26.94
C ARG A 444 -76.51 -22.34 28.04
N ARG A 445 -76.76 -22.03 29.21
CA ARG A 445 -77.65 -22.49 30.29
C ARG A 445 -77.12 -21.97 31.58
#